data_a085c1d9e7c9498b5a72e25d1a75b6a6
#
_entry.id   a085c1d9e7c9498b5a72e25d1a75b6a6
#
_cell.length_a   1.000
_cell.length_b   1.000
_cell.length_c   1.000
_cell.angle_alpha   90.00
_cell.angle_beta   90.00
_cell.angle_gamma   90.00
#
_symmetry.space_group_name_H-M   'P 1'
#
loop_
_entity.id
_entity.type
_entity.pdbx_description
1 polymer ?
#
loop_
_entity_poly.entity_id
_entity_poly.type
_entity_poly.pdbx_seq_one_letter_code
_entity_poly.pdbx_strand_id
1 'polypeptide(L)'
;MAKASEKFGKGEEVEEFRPSGALEIRQAGYEFDKMRKRILRHLNQRSDMLSGISHDLRTPLTRIKLQLSFIKDKEISKKLSDDVGEMEKMLNEYLQFASSRSAETTETFDLSELLETTIIKYEKKEIITDISKEVFLDGRKNLMQRC
;
A
#
# COMPACT_ATOMS: atom_id res chain seq x y z
N MET A 1 7.20 26.79 -9.08
CA MET A 1 8.19 25.82 -8.59
C MET A 1 7.95 25.43 -7.14
N ALA A 2 8.05 26.33 -6.15
CA ALA A 2 7.91 25.99 -4.73
C ALA A 2 6.65 25.17 -4.40
N LYS A 3 5.47 25.63 -4.84
CA LYS A 3 4.20 24.87 -4.64
C LYS A 3 4.20 23.48 -5.29
N ALA A 4 4.81 23.33 -6.49
CA ALA A 4 4.88 22.03 -7.15
C ALA A 4 5.83 21.07 -6.42
N SER A 5 6.95 21.58 -5.90
CA SER A 5 7.88 20.80 -5.09
C SER A 5 7.26 20.40 -3.76
N GLU A 6 6.50 21.30 -3.12
CA GLU A 6 5.79 21.01 -1.87
C GLU A 6 4.73 19.93 -2.06
N LYS A 7 3.87 20.05 -3.09
CA LYS A 7 2.86 19.04 -3.42
C LYS A 7 3.51 17.69 -3.71
N PHE A 8 4.55 17.67 -4.53
CA PHE A 8 5.27 16.44 -4.83
C PHE A 8 5.89 15.80 -3.59
N GLY A 9 6.45 16.62 -2.69
CA GLY A 9 6.99 16.14 -1.40
C GLY A 9 5.93 15.56 -0.48
N LYS A 10 4.69 16.03 -0.56
CA LYS A 10 3.52 15.48 0.17
C LYS A 10 2.94 14.22 -0.52
N GLY A 11 3.45 13.83 -1.70
CA GLY A 11 2.94 12.71 -2.48
C GLY A 11 1.64 13.02 -3.22
N GLU A 12 1.29 14.30 -3.35
CA GLU A 12 0.14 14.75 -4.14
C GLU A 12 0.49 14.72 -5.64
N GLU A 13 -0.54 14.50 -6.45
CA GLU A 13 -0.38 14.53 -7.90
C GLU A 13 -0.06 15.96 -8.36
N VAL A 14 1.05 16.09 -9.08
CA VAL A 14 1.48 17.37 -9.64
C VAL A 14 1.20 17.37 -11.14
N GLU A 15 0.29 18.23 -11.58
CA GLU A 15 0.02 18.47 -12.99
C GLU A 15 1.29 18.90 -13.74
N GLU A 16 1.23 18.79 -15.06
CA GLU A 16 2.36 19.14 -15.92
C GLU A 16 2.83 20.58 -15.67
N PHE A 17 3.99 20.70 -15.06
CA PHE A 17 4.55 21.98 -14.67
C PHE A 17 5.28 22.62 -15.85
N ARG A 18 4.81 23.78 -16.29
CA ARG A 18 5.49 24.59 -17.32
C ARG A 18 6.32 25.69 -16.66
N PRO A 19 7.66 25.56 -16.62
CA PRO A 19 8.52 26.57 -16.02
C PRO A 19 8.40 27.90 -16.77
N SER A 20 8.20 29.01 -16.05
CA SER A 20 8.14 30.36 -16.57
C SER A 20 9.07 31.32 -15.79
N GLY A 21 9.48 32.44 -16.39
CA GLY A 21 10.36 33.43 -15.75
C GLY A 21 11.75 33.45 -16.35
N ALA A 22 12.75 33.91 -15.57
CA ALA A 22 14.16 34.03 -16.00
C ALA A 22 14.73 32.68 -16.45
N LEU A 23 15.78 32.71 -17.26
CA LEU A 23 16.37 31.52 -17.88
C LEU A 23 16.77 30.46 -16.84
N GLU A 24 17.40 30.89 -15.75
CA GLU A 24 17.88 30.04 -14.67
C GLU A 24 16.71 29.34 -13.94
N ILE A 25 15.60 30.07 -13.73
CA ILE A 25 14.40 29.53 -13.09
C ILE A 25 13.73 28.52 -14.01
N ARG A 26 13.71 28.75 -15.32
CA ARG A 26 13.16 27.76 -16.28
C ARG A 26 14.03 26.52 -16.32
N GLN A 27 15.35 26.66 -16.34
CA GLN A 27 16.27 25.52 -16.33
C GLN A 27 16.13 24.68 -15.06
N ALA A 28 16.09 25.33 -13.89
CA ALA A 28 15.83 24.64 -12.62
C ALA A 28 14.48 23.91 -12.63
N GLY A 29 13.45 24.50 -13.24
CA GLY A 29 12.14 23.88 -13.39
C GLY A 29 12.15 22.63 -14.27
N TYR A 30 12.90 22.65 -15.37
CA TYR A 30 13.07 21.47 -16.23
C TYR A 30 13.82 20.34 -15.54
N GLU A 31 14.89 20.65 -14.81
CA GLU A 31 15.64 19.63 -14.07
C GLU A 31 14.82 19.03 -12.91
N PHE A 32 14.00 19.87 -12.24
CA PHE A 32 13.02 19.37 -11.26
C PHE A 32 12.02 18.40 -11.90
N ASP A 33 11.44 18.73 -13.07
CA ASP A 33 10.48 17.83 -13.73
C ASP A 33 11.13 16.53 -14.20
N LYS A 34 12.36 16.56 -14.68
CA LYS A 34 13.12 15.34 -14.99
C LYS A 34 13.33 14.47 -13.75
N MET A 35 13.72 15.08 -12.64
CA MET A 35 13.91 14.39 -11.37
C MET A 35 12.58 13.76 -10.90
N ARG A 36 11.48 14.51 -10.91
CA ARG A 36 10.13 14.04 -10.57
C ARG A 36 9.74 12.84 -11.41
N LYS A 37 9.85 12.94 -12.75
CA LYS A 37 9.54 11.85 -13.68
C LYS A 37 10.42 10.61 -13.45
N ARG A 38 11.67 10.79 -13.06
CA ARG A 38 12.58 9.70 -12.73
C ARG A 38 12.15 9.00 -11.44
N ILE A 39 11.82 9.75 -10.40
CA ILE A 39 11.34 9.21 -9.13
C ILE A 39 10.05 8.41 -9.35
N LEU A 40 9.06 8.98 -10.06
CA LEU A 40 7.81 8.29 -10.36
C LEU A 40 8.04 6.98 -11.13
N ARG A 41 8.94 6.98 -12.12
CA ARG A 41 9.30 5.75 -12.84
C ARG A 41 9.90 4.69 -11.91
N HIS A 42 10.80 5.08 -11.02
CA HIS A 42 11.38 4.13 -10.06
C HIS A 42 10.34 3.56 -9.10
N LEU A 43 9.39 4.38 -8.64
CA LEU A 43 8.29 3.93 -7.78
C LEU A 43 7.38 2.94 -8.51
N ASN A 44 6.99 3.24 -9.75
CA ASN A 44 6.17 2.34 -10.57
C ASN A 44 6.91 1.03 -10.89
N GLN A 45 8.16 1.11 -11.31
CA GLN A 45 8.98 -0.07 -11.59
C GLN A 45 9.13 -0.97 -10.36
N ARG A 46 9.27 -0.37 -9.17
CA ARG A 46 9.30 -1.11 -7.91
C ARG A 46 7.96 -1.80 -7.63
N SER A 47 6.84 -1.12 -7.89
CA SER A 47 5.49 -1.68 -7.72
C SER A 47 5.26 -2.86 -8.67
N ASP A 48 5.63 -2.70 -9.94
CA ASP A 48 5.50 -3.75 -10.97
C ASP A 48 6.36 -4.98 -10.62
N MET A 49 7.61 -4.75 -10.16
CA MET A 49 8.49 -5.83 -9.71
C MET A 49 7.89 -6.59 -8.51
N LEU A 50 7.33 -5.88 -7.53
CA LEU A 50 6.69 -6.51 -6.38
C LEU A 50 5.46 -7.32 -6.78
N SER A 51 4.67 -6.82 -7.72
CA SER A 51 3.53 -7.54 -8.28
C SER A 51 3.97 -8.82 -8.99
N GLY A 52 5.05 -8.77 -9.78
CA GLY A 52 5.65 -9.94 -10.43
C GLY A 52 6.13 -10.98 -9.42
N ILE A 53 6.88 -10.55 -8.40
CA ILE A 53 7.36 -11.44 -7.32
C ILE A 53 6.19 -12.11 -6.60
N SER A 54 5.08 -11.37 -6.37
CA SER A 54 3.88 -11.93 -5.74
C SER A 54 3.32 -13.11 -6.52
N HIS A 55 3.18 -12.93 -7.83
CA HIS A 55 2.69 -13.98 -8.72
C HIS A 55 3.62 -15.19 -8.72
N ASP A 56 4.93 -14.96 -8.82
CA ASP A 56 5.94 -16.02 -8.92
C ASP A 56 6.10 -16.80 -7.63
N LEU A 57 5.88 -16.18 -6.46
CA LEU A 57 5.89 -16.86 -5.16
C LEU A 57 4.58 -17.61 -4.88
N ARG A 58 3.44 -17.14 -5.38
CA ARG A 58 2.16 -17.84 -5.18
C ARG A 58 2.14 -19.22 -5.87
N THR A 59 2.78 -19.35 -7.02
CA THR A 59 2.83 -20.60 -7.77
C THR A 59 3.48 -21.75 -6.98
N PRO A 60 4.71 -21.62 -6.42
CA PRO A 60 5.32 -22.68 -5.61
C PRO A 60 4.55 -22.95 -4.31
N LEU A 61 3.99 -21.92 -3.65
CA LEU A 61 3.17 -22.12 -2.44
C LEU A 61 1.92 -22.96 -2.73
N THR A 62 1.22 -22.69 -3.83
CA THR A 62 0.09 -23.50 -4.27
C THR A 62 0.52 -24.94 -4.57
N ARG A 63 1.69 -25.14 -5.19
CA ARG A 63 2.23 -26.49 -5.45
C ARG A 63 2.54 -27.23 -4.15
N ILE A 64 3.13 -26.56 -3.16
CA ILE A 64 3.39 -27.14 -1.85
C ILE A 64 2.07 -27.56 -1.19
N LYS A 65 1.03 -26.71 -1.18
CA LYS A 65 -0.30 -27.06 -0.67
C LYS A 65 -0.89 -28.28 -1.34
N LEU A 66 -0.77 -28.39 -2.66
CA LEU A 66 -1.21 -29.57 -3.38
C LEU A 66 -0.43 -30.84 -2.96
N GLN A 67 0.88 -30.73 -2.78
CA GLN A 67 1.70 -31.87 -2.33
C GLN A 67 1.35 -32.29 -0.89
N LEU A 68 1.05 -31.34 0.00
CA LEU A 68 0.62 -31.62 1.37
C LEU A 68 -0.68 -32.42 1.43
N SER A 69 -1.60 -32.26 0.45
CA SER A 69 -2.84 -33.01 0.37
C SER A 69 -2.65 -34.52 0.13
N PHE A 70 -1.49 -34.95 -0.35
CA PHE A 70 -1.14 -36.35 -0.55
C PHE A 70 -0.47 -37.02 0.65
N ILE A 71 -0.13 -36.24 1.70
CA ILE A 71 0.48 -36.79 2.90
C ILE A 71 -0.59 -37.56 3.69
N LYS A 72 -0.29 -38.83 4.00
CA LYS A 72 -1.22 -39.71 4.74
C LYS A 72 -1.42 -39.32 6.20
N ASP A 73 -0.38 -38.76 6.80
CA ASP A 73 -0.46 -38.24 8.17
C ASP A 73 -1.18 -36.90 8.19
N LYS A 74 -2.45 -36.97 8.62
CA LYS A 74 -3.33 -35.78 8.64
C LYS A 74 -2.89 -34.70 9.62
N GLU A 75 -2.22 -35.08 10.71
CA GLU A 75 -1.77 -34.10 11.71
C GLU A 75 -0.56 -33.30 11.17
N ILE A 76 0.41 -33.99 10.60
CA ILE A 76 1.58 -33.36 9.98
C ILE A 76 1.13 -32.52 8.77
N SER A 77 0.26 -33.07 7.92
CA SER A 77 -0.28 -32.34 6.75
C SER A 77 -0.97 -31.04 7.14
N LYS A 78 -1.77 -31.07 8.23
CA LYS A 78 -2.47 -29.90 8.74
C LYS A 78 -1.48 -28.84 9.24
N LYS A 79 -0.53 -29.22 10.10
CA LYS A 79 0.49 -28.27 10.63
C LYS A 79 1.25 -27.56 9.50
N LEU A 80 1.75 -28.34 8.52
CA LEU A 80 2.46 -27.78 7.38
C LEU A 80 1.57 -26.92 6.47
N SER A 81 0.28 -27.25 6.33
CA SER A 81 -0.66 -26.43 5.58
C SER A 81 -0.95 -25.10 6.28
N ASP A 82 -1.03 -25.11 7.61
CA ASP A 82 -1.20 -23.91 8.42
C ASP A 82 0.04 -22.99 8.28
N ASP A 83 1.26 -23.56 8.34
CA ASP A 83 2.52 -22.82 8.14
C ASP A 83 2.60 -22.18 6.74
N VAL A 84 2.23 -22.91 5.69
CA VAL A 84 2.20 -22.38 4.31
C VAL A 84 1.13 -21.30 4.18
N GLY A 85 -0.01 -21.43 4.85
CA GLY A 85 -1.05 -20.42 4.93
C GLY A 85 -0.56 -19.12 5.59
N GLU A 86 0.22 -19.24 6.66
CA GLU A 86 0.84 -18.10 7.32
C GLU A 86 1.88 -17.41 6.44
N MET A 87 2.71 -18.18 5.72
CA MET A 87 3.65 -17.63 4.72
C MET A 87 2.93 -16.85 3.62
N GLU A 88 1.82 -17.35 3.08
CA GLU A 88 1.01 -16.63 2.09
C GLU A 88 0.45 -15.32 2.65
N LYS A 89 -0.02 -15.35 3.89
CA LYS A 89 -0.53 -14.16 4.58
C LYS A 89 0.57 -13.11 4.73
N MET A 90 1.73 -13.48 5.28
CA MET A 90 2.88 -12.58 5.44
C MET A 90 3.34 -11.99 4.10
N LEU A 91 3.40 -12.81 3.04
CA LEU A 91 3.76 -12.36 1.70
C LEU A 91 2.76 -11.31 1.18
N ASN A 92 1.46 -11.57 1.29
CA ASN A 92 0.43 -10.65 0.85
C ASN A 92 0.47 -9.32 1.64
N GLU A 93 0.67 -9.38 2.95
CA GLU A 93 0.81 -8.19 3.82
C GLU A 93 2.04 -7.35 3.41
N TYR A 94 3.19 -8.00 3.18
CA TYR A 94 4.41 -7.32 2.73
C TYR A 94 4.24 -6.65 1.37
N LEU A 95 3.65 -7.35 0.42
CA LEU A 95 3.41 -6.82 -0.93
C LEU A 95 2.40 -5.67 -0.92
N GLN A 96 1.38 -5.79 -0.11
CA GLN A 96 0.39 -4.74 0.09
C GLN A 96 1.01 -3.50 0.74
N PHE A 97 1.87 -3.67 1.76
CA PHE A 97 2.62 -2.58 2.36
C PHE A 97 3.55 -1.88 1.37
N ALA A 98 4.27 -2.66 0.56
CA ALA A 98 5.23 -2.14 -0.41
C ALA A 98 4.55 -1.42 -1.61
N SER A 99 3.37 -1.87 -2.02
CA SER A 99 2.58 -1.27 -3.12
C SER A 99 1.78 -0.04 -2.68
N SER A 100 1.29 0.00 -1.44
CA SER A 100 0.39 1.07 -0.97
C SER A 100 1.06 2.44 -0.83
N ARG A 101 2.39 2.50 -0.80
CA ARG A 101 3.11 3.79 -0.74
C ARG A 101 3.02 4.63 -2.01
N SER A 102 2.63 4.03 -3.15
CA SER A 102 2.71 4.70 -4.46
C SER A 102 1.37 5.21 -5.02
N ALA A 103 0.22 4.74 -4.54
CA ALA A 103 -1.03 4.88 -5.29
C ALA A 103 -2.19 5.55 -4.54
N GLU A 104 -2.05 5.84 -3.26
CA GLU A 104 -3.16 6.39 -2.49
C GLU A 104 -3.06 7.91 -2.36
N THR A 105 -4.05 8.60 -2.91
CA THR A 105 -4.24 10.04 -2.77
C THR A 105 -4.74 10.40 -1.38
N THR A 106 -4.37 11.57 -0.89
CA THR A 106 -4.97 12.15 0.32
C THR A 106 -6.41 12.54 0.00
N GLU A 107 -7.36 12.05 0.79
CA GLU A 107 -8.79 12.38 0.70
C GLU A 107 -9.34 12.74 2.08
N THR A 108 -10.41 13.54 2.08
CA THR A 108 -11.15 13.81 3.33
C THR A 108 -12.13 12.65 3.56
N PHE A 109 -12.02 11.98 4.70
CA PHE A 109 -12.91 10.88 5.07
C PHE A 109 -13.36 10.98 6.52
N ASP A 110 -14.48 10.33 6.84
CA ASP A 110 -14.98 10.24 8.20
C ASP A 110 -14.20 9.15 8.97
N LEU A 111 -13.43 9.59 9.97
CA LEU A 111 -12.65 8.71 10.83
C LEU A 111 -13.57 7.84 11.72
N SER A 112 -14.74 8.36 12.07
CA SER A 112 -15.71 7.63 12.90
C SER A 112 -16.22 6.40 12.17
N GLU A 113 -16.62 6.55 10.91
CA GLU A 113 -17.06 5.45 10.02
C GLU A 113 -15.94 4.44 9.80
N LEU A 114 -14.70 4.92 9.61
CA LEU A 114 -13.54 4.05 9.44
C LEU A 114 -13.28 3.20 10.67
N LEU A 115 -13.36 3.77 11.87
CA LEU A 115 -13.19 3.06 13.13
C LEU A 115 -14.30 2.04 13.35
N GLU A 116 -15.57 2.41 13.16
CA GLU A 116 -16.70 1.50 13.29
C GLU A 116 -16.57 0.28 12.37
N THR A 117 -16.25 0.50 11.08
CA THR A 117 -16.06 -0.60 10.11
C THR A 117 -14.85 -1.47 10.43
N THR A 118 -13.82 -0.90 11.05
CA THR A 118 -12.63 -1.66 11.45
C THR A 118 -12.90 -2.51 12.68
N ILE A 119 -13.61 -1.98 13.67
CA ILE A 119 -13.96 -2.68 14.91
C ILE A 119 -14.84 -3.90 14.63
N ILE A 120 -15.81 -3.78 13.72
CA ILE A 120 -16.69 -4.91 13.32
C ILE A 120 -15.88 -6.12 12.83
N LYS A 121 -14.70 -5.92 12.22
CA LYS A 121 -13.82 -7.03 11.80
C LYS A 121 -13.16 -7.78 12.94
N TYR A 122 -13.16 -7.22 14.16
CA TYR A 122 -12.54 -7.79 15.35
C TYR A 122 -13.55 -8.35 16.35
N GLU A 123 -14.72 -8.83 15.88
CA GLU A 123 -15.87 -9.35 16.67
C GLU A 123 -15.52 -10.38 17.79
N LYS A 124 -14.31 -10.92 17.80
CA LYS A 124 -13.85 -11.88 18.81
C LYS A 124 -13.29 -11.26 20.09
N LYS A 125 -13.22 -9.93 20.19
CA LYS A 125 -12.70 -9.22 21.38
C LYS A 125 -13.77 -8.27 21.90
N GLU A 126 -13.99 -8.26 23.20
CA GLU A 126 -14.76 -7.18 23.85
C GLU A 126 -13.98 -5.89 23.73
N ILE A 127 -14.39 -5.04 22.80
CA ILE A 127 -13.82 -3.71 22.59
C ILE A 127 -14.84 -2.69 23.06
N ILE A 128 -14.50 -1.98 24.13
CA ILE A 128 -15.30 -0.85 24.61
C ILE A 128 -14.89 0.37 23.79
N THR A 129 -15.86 0.99 23.11
CA THR A 129 -15.60 2.13 22.22
C THR A 129 -16.39 3.35 22.67
N ASP A 130 -15.72 4.51 22.65
CA ASP A 130 -16.35 5.82 22.76
C ASP A 130 -15.87 6.65 21.54
N ILE A 131 -16.70 6.67 20.49
CA ILE A 131 -16.36 7.28 19.21
C ILE A 131 -17.22 8.52 19.00
N SER A 132 -16.57 9.67 18.91
CA SER A 132 -17.25 10.93 18.52
C SER A 132 -17.71 10.81 17.06
N LYS A 133 -18.92 11.30 16.77
CA LYS A 133 -19.48 11.26 15.40
C LYS A 133 -18.96 12.42 14.55
N GLU A 134 -18.91 12.19 13.24
CA GLU A 134 -18.57 13.21 12.22
C GLU A 134 -17.18 13.83 12.40
N VAL A 135 -16.19 13.00 12.70
CA VAL A 135 -14.78 13.45 12.78
C VAL A 135 -14.12 13.26 11.41
N PHE A 136 -13.99 14.35 10.66
CA PHE A 136 -13.36 14.34 9.34
C PHE A 136 -11.85 14.54 9.45
N LEU A 137 -11.10 13.76 8.66
CA LEU A 137 -9.65 13.82 8.59
C LEU A 137 -9.19 13.79 7.13
N ASP A 138 -8.20 14.63 6.82
CA ASP A 138 -7.49 14.59 5.54
C ASP A 138 -6.33 13.59 5.65
N GLY A 139 -6.41 12.50 4.92
CA GLY A 139 -5.39 11.45 5.01
C GLY A 139 -5.55 10.38 3.95
N ARG A 140 -4.75 9.34 4.07
CA ARG A 140 -4.82 8.15 3.21
C ARG A 140 -5.64 7.09 3.93
N LYS A 141 -6.93 6.99 3.57
CA LYS A 141 -7.94 6.15 4.24
C LYS A 141 -7.49 4.69 4.41
N ASN A 142 -7.00 4.08 3.33
CA ASN A 142 -6.58 2.67 3.38
C ASN A 142 -5.27 2.45 4.17
N LEU A 143 -4.37 3.43 4.19
CA LEU A 143 -3.17 3.38 5.04
C LEU A 143 -3.55 3.44 6.52
N MET A 144 -4.49 4.31 6.89
CA MET A 144 -4.98 4.41 8.26
C MET A 144 -5.74 3.17 8.72
N GLN A 145 -6.50 2.53 7.83
CA GLN A 145 -7.22 1.29 8.15
C GLN A 145 -6.28 0.11 8.48
N ARG A 146 -5.00 0.22 8.13
CA ARG A 146 -3.98 -0.83 8.32
C ARG A 146 -3.06 -0.62 9.52
N CYS A 147 -3.14 0.55 10.16
CA CYS A 147 -2.39 0.82 11.39
C CYS A 147 -3.09 0.20 12.60
#